data_606f8f4e68efd92bf8bce0b3b354b1e3
#
_entry.id   606f8f4e68efd92bf8bce0b3b354b1e3
#
_cell.length_a   1.000
_cell.length_b   1.000
_cell.length_c   1.000
_cell.angle_alpha   90.00
_cell.angle_beta   90.00
_cell.angle_gamma   90.00
#
_symmetry.space_group_name_H-M   'P 1'
#
loop_
_entity.id
_entity.type
_entity.pdbx_description
1 polymer ?
#
loop_
_entity_poly.entity_id
_entity_poly.type
_entity_poly.pdbx_seq_one_letter_code
_entity_poly.pdbx_strand_id
1 'polypeptide(L)'
;MIIVLSPAKTLEINKNFSNLPMTEPQFLEKSEILIKELKKYDEYSLASLMKTSPKLTALNKDRIEQWSKSLDNAFISIGAFKGEAYRGLDTGSYSIEELFYANDHLRILSGLYGVLRPFDGINFYRLEMGTKLKFKTYKIGRAHVW
;
A
#
# COMPACT_ATOMS: atom_id res chain seq x y z
N MET A 1 3.80 20.48 -10.79
CA MET A 1 4.19 20.26 -9.38
C MET A 1 3.66 18.91 -8.92
N ILE A 2 4.49 18.14 -8.27
CA ILE A 2 4.09 16.87 -7.68
C ILE A 2 4.18 16.99 -6.15
N ILE A 3 3.14 16.55 -5.48
CA ILE A 3 3.07 16.52 -4.00
C ILE A 3 3.20 15.06 -3.58
N VAL A 4 4.07 14.78 -2.63
CA VAL A 4 4.33 13.42 -2.17
C VAL A 4 3.85 13.28 -0.72
N LEU A 5 3.09 12.21 -0.47
CA LEU A 5 2.60 11.87 0.87
C LEU A 5 3.23 10.59 1.36
N SER A 6 3.50 10.54 2.65
CA SER A 6 3.84 9.29 3.32
C SER A 6 2.61 8.37 3.40
N PRO A 7 2.82 7.05 3.43
CA PRO A 7 1.70 6.12 3.59
C PRO A 7 1.16 6.18 5.02
N ALA A 8 -0.07 5.69 5.20
CA ALA A 8 -0.64 5.44 6.50
C ALA A 8 -0.56 3.95 6.83
N LYS A 9 -0.47 3.63 8.13
CA LYS A 9 -0.46 2.24 8.59
C LYS A 9 -1.85 1.61 8.53
N THR A 10 -2.89 2.43 8.65
CA THR A 10 -4.27 1.96 8.65
C THR A 10 -4.87 2.06 7.26
N LEU A 11 -5.47 0.97 6.82
CA LEU A 11 -6.19 0.89 5.56
C LEU A 11 -7.63 0.49 5.84
N GLU A 12 -8.56 1.14 5.17
CA GLU A 12 -9.99 0.86 5.29
C GLU A 12 -10.66 0.81 3.93
N ILE A 13 -11.76 0.06 3.85
CA ILE A 13 -12.59 0.03 2.66
C ILE A 13 -13.36 1.34 2.58
N ASN A 14 -13.26 2.02 1.43
CA ASN A 14 -14.04 3.23 1.16
C ASN A 14 -14.74 3.08 -0.18
N LYS A 15 -16.05 2.86 -0.14
CA LYS A 15 -16.86 2.65 -1.34
C LYS A 15 -17.19 3.93 -2.08
N ASN A 16 -16.91 5.10 -1.52
CA ASN A 16 -17.23 6.39 -2.13
C ASN A 16 -16.44 6.65 -3.42
N PHE A 17 -15.36 5.89 -3.62
CA PHE A 17 -14.50 6.03 -4.81
C PHE A 17 -14.65 4.88 -5.80
N SER A 18 -15.65 4.02 -5.63
CA SER A 18 -15.79 2.80 -6.42
C SER A 18 -16.06 3.05 -7.91
N ASN A 19 -16.57 4.21 -8.29
CA ASN A 19 -16.84 4.58 -9.70
C ASN A 19 -15.73 5.38 -10.35
N LEU A 20 -14.60 5.58 -9.68
CA LEU A 20 -13.44 6.20 -10.31
C LEU A 20 -12.70 5.17 -11.17
N PRO A 21 -12.03 5.61 -12.25
CA PRO A 21 -11.24 4.69 -13.09
C PRO A 21 -10.00 4.22 -12.31
N MET A 22 -10.00 2.95 -11.94
CA MET A 22 -8.88 2.34 -11.25
C MET A 22 -7.73 2.09 -12.21
N THR A 23 -6.53 2.45 -11.80
CA THR A 23 -5.31 2.22 -12.57
C THR A 23 -4.45 1.17 -11.89
N GLU A 24 -3.56 0.56 -12.67
CA GLU A 24 -2.64 -0.45 -12.18
C GLU A 24 -1.40 0.22 -11.58
N PRO A 25 -0.99 -0.14 -10.35
CA PRO A 25 0.27 0.37 -9.80
C PRO A 25 1.46 0.07 -10.69
N GLN A 26 2.40 1.00 -10.76
CA GLN A 26 3.49 0.96 -11.73
C GLN A 26 4.55 -0.11 -11.43
N PHE A 27 4.67 -0.55 -10.19
CA PHE A 27 5.74 -1.45 -9.75
C PHE A 27 5.20 -2.80 -9.22
N LEU A 28 4.11 -3.29 -9.80
CA LEU A 28 3.47 -4.53 -9.33
C LEU A 28 4.41 -5.75 -9.38
N GLU A 29 5.29 -5.83 -10.34
CA GLU A 29 6.24 -6.95 -10.41
C GLU A 29 7.17 -6.97 -9.21
N LYS A 30 7.65 -5.81 -8.79
CA LYS A 30 8.47 -5.68 -7.58
C LYS A 30 7.66 -5.94 -6.32
N SER A 31 6.42 -5.50 -6.30
CA SER A 31 5.49 -5.79 -5.20
C SER A 31 5.30 -7.30 -5.03
N GLU A 32 5.14 -8.02 -6.13
CA GLU A 32 5.00 -9.48 -6.12
C GLU A 32 6.23 -10.16 -5.54
N ILE A 33 7.43 -9.68 -5.89
CA ILE A 33 8.67 -10.21 -5.33
C ILE A 33 8.69 -10.02 -3.81
N LEU A 34 8.32 -8.84 -3.33
CA LEU A 34 8.25 -8.55 -1.90
C LEU A 34 7.23 -9.46 -1.19
N ILE A 35 6.07 -9.65 -1.80
CA ILE A 35 5.02 -10.52 -1.24
C ILE A 35 5.50 -11.97 -1.17
N LYS A 36 6.17 -12.47 -2.21
CA LYS A 36 6.73 -13.83 -2.20
C LYS A 36 7.74 -14.03 -1.07
N GLU A 37 8.56 -13.02 -0.81
CA GLU A 37 9.49 -13.08 0.32
C GLU A 37 8.76 -13.05 1.65
N LEU A 38 7.75 -12.20 1.79
CA LEU A 38 6.96 -12.13 3.02
C LEU A 38 6.19 -13.42 3.30
N LYS A 39 5.76 -14.14 2.27
CA LYS A 39 5.06 -15.43 2.43
C LYS A 39 5.92 -16.50 3.09
N LYS A 40 7.23 -16.38 3.01
CA LYS A 40 8.17 -17.34 3.63
C LYS A 40 8.23 -17.20 5.15
N TYR A 41 7.76 -16.08 5.69
CA TYR A 41 7.78 -15.84 7.13
C TYR A 41 6.59 -16.54 7.79
N ASP A 42 6.85 -17.24 8.91
CA ASP A 42 5.76 -17.69 9.77
C ASP A 42 5.29 -16.52 10.65
N GLU A 43 4.23 -16.74 11.43
CA GLU A 43 3.70 -15.66 12.27
C GLU A 43 4.73 -15.13 13.28
N TYR A 44 5.54 -16.01 13.84
CA TYR A 44 6.55 -15.61 14.83
C TYR A 44 7.61 -14.70 14.21
N SER A 45 8.21 -15.12 13.10
CA SER A 45 9.24 -14.33 12.42
C SER A 45 8.68 -13.07 11.80
N LEU A 46 7.43 -13.11 11.31
CA LEU A 46 6.76 -11.94 10.77
C LEU A 46 6.49 -10.90 11.86
N ALA A 47 6.06 -11.35 13.04
CA ALA A 47 5.86 -10.45 14.18
C ALA A 47 7.17 -9.73 14.57
N SER A 48 8.28 -10.47 14.55
CA SER A 48 9.60 -9.90 14.83
C SER A 48 10.02 -8.91 13.76
N LEU A 49 9.83 -9.24 12.49
CA LEU A 49 10.17 -8.36 11.37
C LEU A 49 9.38 -7.06 11.38
N MET A 50 8.08 -7.15 11.58
CA MET A 50 7.18 -6.01 11.52
C MET A 50 6.97 -5.31 12.87
N LYS A 51 7.43 -5.92 13.95
CA LYS A 51 7.25 -5.42 15.32
C LYS A 51 5.78 -5.20 15.65
N THR A 52 4.99 -6.23 15.42
CA THR A 52 3.53 -6.19 15.60
C THR A 52 3.06 -7.16 16.66
N SER A 53 1.90 -6.85 17.26
CA SER A 53 1.24 -7.76 18.20
C SER A 53 0.78 -9.05 17.49
N PRO A 54 0.53 -10.13 18.23
CA PRO A 54 0.03 -11.38 17.62
C PRO A 54 -1.23 -11.20 16.79
N LYS A 55 -2.15 -10.37 17.24
CA LYS A 55 -3.40 -10.08 16.51
C LYS A 55 -3.14 -9.38 15.19
N LEU A 56 -2.30 -8.36 15.19
CA LEU A 56 -1.92 -7.64 13.96
C LEU A 56 -1.11 -8.53 13.03
N THR A 57 -0.25 -9.36 13.57
CA THR A 57 0.56 -10.29 12.77
C THR A 57 -0.32 -11.29 12.04
N ALA A 58 -1.32 -11.87 12.72
CA ALA A 58 -2.26 -12.80 12.10
C ALA A 58 -3.03 -12.12 10.96
N LEU A 59 -3.51 -10.91 11.17
CA LEU A 59 -4.19 -10.13 10.15
C LEU A 59 -3.29 -9.88 8.95
N ASN A 60 -2.05 -9.48 9.19
CA ASN A 60 -1.11 -9.19 8.12
C ASN A 60 -0.66 -10.44 7.37
N LYS A 61 -0.52 -11.55 8.07
CA LYS A 61 -0.22 -12.86 7.45
C LYS A 61 -1.33 -13.24 6.47
N ASP A 62 -2.57 -13.09 6.88
CA ASP A 62 -3.73 -13.34 6.04
C ASP A 62 -3.74 -12.43 4.81
N ARG A 63 -3.48 -11.15 4.99
CA ARG A 63 -3.39 -10.19 3.88
C ARG A 63 -2.28 -10.53 2.89
N ILE A 64 -1.13 -10.98 3.38
CA ILE A 64 -0.01 -11.42 2.54
C ILE A 64 -0.42 -12.63 1.71
N GLU A 65 -1.08 -13.61 2.33
CA GLU A 65 -1.53 -14.83 1.64
C GLU A 65 -2.56 -14.54 0.55
N GLN A 66 -3.43 -13.57 0.78
CA GLN A 66 -4.50 -13.22 -0.15
C GLN A 66 -4.09 -12.17 -1.19
N TRP A 67 -2.92 -11.59 -1.06
CA TRP A 67 -2.48 -10.52 -1.96
C TRP A 67 -2.38 -11.04 -3.41
N SER A 68 -2.82 -10.22 -4.35
CA SER A 68 -2.82 -10.54 -5.78
C SER A 68 -2.50 -9.30 -6.60
N LYS A 69 -1.91 -9.50 -7.77
CA LYS A 69 -1.72 -8.42 -8.76
C LYS A 69 -3.01 -7.99 -9.43
N SER A 70 -4.05 -8.82 -9.35
CA SER A 70 -5.33 -8.52 -9.96
C SER A 70 -5.99 -7.29 -9.32
N LEU A 71 -6.63 -6.47 -10.14
CA LEU A 71 -7.41 -5.33 -9.66
C LEU A 71 -8.84 -5.71 -9.26
N ASP A 72 -9.24 -6.97 -9.43
CA ASP A 72 -10.63 -7.40 -9.20
C ASP A 72 -11.11 -7.14 -7.78
N ASN A 73 -10.23 -7.31 -6.79
CA ASN A 73 -10.55 -7.08 -5.39
C ASN A 73 -9.75 -5.92 -4.80
N ALA A 74 -9.23 -5.04 -5.65
CA ALA A 74 -8.43 -3.91 -5.21
C ALA A 74 -9.31 -2.71 -4.84
N PHE A 75 -8.74 -1.81 -4.06
CA PHE A 75 -9.38 -0.56 -3.64
C PHE A 75 -8.54 0.61 -4.12
N ILE A 76 -9.20 1.69 -4.52
CA ILE A 76 -8.51 2.91 -4.95
C ILE A 76 -7.71 3.49 -3.78
N SER A 77 -6.42 3.71 -4.00
CA SER A 77 -5.46 4.01 -2.94
C SER A 77 -5.81 5.29 -2.17
N ILE A 78 -6.22 6.35 -2.85
CA ILE A 78 -6.56 7.61 -2.16
C ILE A 78 -7.70 7.45 -1.16
N GLY A 79 -8.60 6.52 -1.41
CA GLY A 79 -9.71 6.23 -0.51
C GLY A 79 -9.38 5.19 0.56
N ALA A 80 -8.30 4.44 0.39
CA ALA A 80 -7.96 3.32 1.27
C ALA A 80 -7.10 3.74 2.46
N PHE A 81 -6.20 4.70 2.30
CA PHE A 81 -5.32 5.13 3.38
C PHE A 81 -6.05 6.01 4.38
N LYS A 82 -5.87 5.72 5.66
CA LYS A 82 -6.44 6.46 6.78
C LYS A 82 -5.33 6.94 7.70
N GLY A 83 -5.41 8.18 8.12
CA GLY A 83 -4.41 8.79 9.01
C GLY A 83 -4.53 10.31 8.97
N GLU A 84 -3.71 11.00 9.76
CA GLU A 84 -3.80 12.45 9.92
C GLU A 84 -3.65 13.21 8.60
N ALA A 85 -2.66 12.83 7.77
CA ALA A 85 -2.45 13.49 6.49
C ALA A 85 -3.65 13.31 5.55
N TYR A 86 -4.24 12.11 5.54
CA TYR A 86 -5.39 11.81 4.68
C TYR A 86 -6.67 12.44 5.20
N ARG A 87 -6.81 12.57 6.50
CA ARG A 87 -7.92 13.31 7.10
C ARG A 87 -7.83 14.79 6.74
N GLY A 88 -6.61 15.34 6.78
CA GLY A 88 -6.36 16.72 6.40
C GLY A 88 -6.66 17.01 4.92
N LEU A 89 -6.38 16.05 4.03
CA LEU A 89 -6.72 16.18 2.62
C LEU A 89 -8.22 16.24 2.39
N ASP A 90 -8.99 15.49 3.17
CA ASP A 90 -10.45 15.43 3.08
C ASP A 90 -10.95 15.17 1.65
N THR A 91 -10.42 14.13 1.03
CA THR A 91 -10.71 13.82 -0.38
C THR A 91 -12.17 13.48 -0.65
N GLY A 92 -12.91 13.11 0.39
CA GLY A 92 -14.36 12.90 0.28
C GLY A 92 -15.13 14.16 -0.10
N SER A 93 -14.55 15.34 0.14
CA SER A 93 -15.15 16.63 -0.22
C SER A 93 -14.81 17.08 -1.65
N TYR A 94 -13.92 16.36 -2.34
CA TYR A 94 -13.45 16.77 -3.66
C TYR A 94 -14.51 16.49 -4.73
N SER A 95 -14.61 17.42 -5.69
CA SER A 95 -15.34 17.18 -6.93
C SER A 95 -14.59 16.13 -7.77
N ILE A 96 -15.27 15.61 -8.78
CA ILE A 96 -14.65 14.68 -9.71
C ILE A 96 -13.43 15.32 -10.42
N GLU A 97 -13.53 16.58 -10.77
CA GLU A 97 -12.43 17.32 -11.40
C GLU A 97 -11.24 17.47 -10.46
N GLU A 98 -11.51 17.74 -9.19
CA GLU A 98 -10.47 17.85 -8.18
C GLU A 98 -9.80 16.50 -7.92
N LEU A 99 -10.54 15.40 -7.96
CA LEU A 99 -9.97 14.06 -7.84
C LEU A 99 -9.03 13.73 -9.00
N PHE A 100 -9.42 14.06 -10.24
CA PHE A 100 -8.55 13.89 -11.39
C PHE A 100 -7.31 14.77 -11.32
N TYR A 101 -7.45 15.98 -10.84
CA TYR A 101 -6.30 16.87 -10.60
C TYR A 101 -5.34 16.25 -9.57
N ALA A 102 -5.90 15.74 -8.47
CA ALA A 102 -5.11 15.06 -7.45
C ALA A 102 -4.38 13.85 -8.04
N ASN A 103 -5.04 13.08 -8.89
CA ASN A 103 -4.41 11.92 -9.53
C ASN A 103 -3.18 12.30 -10.35
N ASP A 104 -3.20 13.46 -10.97
CA ASP A 104 -2.08 13.94 -11.78
C ASP A 104 -0.96 14.56 -10.96
N HIS A 105 -1.23 15.03 -9.74
CA HIS A 105 -0.28 15.83 -8.98
C HIS A 105 0.12 15.27 -7.63
N LEU A 106 -0.58 14.26 -7.13
CA LEU A 106 -0.33 13.66 -5.83
C LEU A 106 0.28 12.26 -6.01
N ARG A 107 1.27 11.95 -5.18
CA ARG A 107 1.86 10.61 -5.15
C ARG A 107 1.93 10.12 -3.71
N ILE A 108 1.62 8.85 -3.52
CA ILE A 108 1.64 8.21 -2.20
C ILE A 108 2.80 7.23 -2.18
N LEU A 109 3.71 7.40 -1.23
CA LEU A 109 4.81 6.46 -1.03
C LEU A 109 4.29 5.20 -0.35
N SER A 110 4.84 4.06 -0.71
CA SER A 110 4.42 2.77 -0.18
C SER A 110 5.60 1.83 -0.06
N GLY A 111 5.73 1.17 1.09
CA GLY A 111 6.77 0.16 1.28
C GLY A 111 6.59 -1.04 0.36
N LEU A 112 5.36 -1.37 -0.02
CA LEU A 112 5.07 -2.49 -0.92
C LEU A 112 4.99 -2.07 -2.37
N TYR A 113 4.28 -1.00 -2.67
CA TYR A 113 3.98 -0.59 -4.05
C TYR A 113 4.96 0.42 -4.63
N GLY A 114 5.86 0.97 -3.82
CA GLY A 114 6.80 2.00 -4.25
C GLY A 114 6.15 3.37 -4.29
N VAL A 115 5.69 3.77 -5.45
CA VAL A 115 4.99 5.05 -5.64
C VAL A 115 3.62 4.76 -6.23
N LEU A 116 2.59 5.29 -5.58
CA LEU A 116 1.20 5.13 -6.01
C LEU A 116 0.64 6.45 -6.50
N ARG A 117 -0.17 6.36 -7.55
CA ARG A 117 -1.07 7.45 -7.94
C ARG A 117 -2.37 7.29 -7.17
N PRO A 118 -3.12 8.36 -6.92
CA PRO A 118 -4.38 8.27 -6.18
C PRO A 118 -5.37 7.23 -6.69
N PHE A 119 -5.45 7.00 -8.00
CA PHE A 119 -6.39 6.04 -8.58
C PHE A 119 -5.82 4.63 -8.71
N ASP A 120 -4.57 4.40 -8.33
CA ASP A 120 -4.01 3.04 -8.35
C ASP A 120 -4.77 2.14 -7.38
N GLY A 121 -5.13 0.95 -7.87
CA GLY A 121 -5.81 -0.06 -7.07
C GLY A 121 -4.82 -0.85 -6.24
N ILE A 122 -5.10 -1.00 -4.96
CA ILE A 122 -4.24 -1.74 -4.04
C ILE A 122 -5.02 -2.81 -3.29
N ASN A 123 -4.33 -3.88 -2.94
CA ASN A 123 -4.79 -4.82 -1.92
C ASN A 123 -4.25 -4.36 -0.57
N PHE A 124 -4.97 -4.67 0.50
CA PHE A 124 -4.54 -4.26 1.83
C PHE A 124 -3.26 -5.00 2.22
N TYR A 125 -2.39 -4.27 2.90
CA TYR A 125 -1.08 -4.75 3.30
C TYR A 125 -0.57 -3.97 4.50
N ARG A 126 0.52 -4.47 5.09
CA ARG A 126 1.33 -3.68 6.01
C ARG A 126 2.80 -3.99 5.71
N LEU A 127 3.50 -3.01 5.19
CA LEU A 127 4.95 -3.07 4.99
C LEU A 127 5.48 -1.66 5.06
N GLU A 128 6.04 -1.32 6.22
CA GLU A 128 6.63 0.01 6.43
C GLU A 128 7.91 0.14 5.63
N MET A 129 8.18 1.35 5.12
CA MET A 129 9.36 1.61 4.31
C MET A 129 10.67 1.34 5.05
N GLY A 130 10.67 1.45 6.38
CA GLY A 130 11.83 1.16 7.21
C GLY A 130 12.04 -0.32 7.53
N THR A 131 11.15 -1.21 7.10
CA THR A 131 11.26 -2.64 7.38
C THR A 131 12.51 -3.23 6.72
N LYS A 132 13.28 -3.99 7.51
CA LYS A 132 14.52 -4.61 7.04
C LYS A 132 14.23 -5.99 6.48
N LEU A 133 13.78 -6.04 5.24
CA LEU A 133 13.51 -7.27 4.52
C LEU A 133 14.72 -7.65 3.67
N LYS A 134 15.16 -8.91 3.77
CA LYS A 134 16.36 -9.41 3.06
C LYS A 134 15.97 -10.39 1.96
N PHE A 135 16.63 -10.28 0.83
CA PHE A 135 16.46 -11.17 -0.31
C PHE A 135 17.73 -11.95 -0.58
N LYS A 136 17.59 -13.13 -1.20
CA LYS A 136 18.73 -13.94 -1.61
C LYS A 136 19.52 -13.33 -2.76
N THR A 137 18.84 -12.71 -3.70
CA THR A 137 19.42 -12.20 -4.96
C THR A 137 20.06 -10.83 -4.82
N TYR A 138 19.61 -10.03 -3.90
CA TYR A 138 20.27 -8.78 -3.56
C TYR A 138 19.95 -8.41 -2.12
N LYS A 139 20.92 -7.76 -1.50
CA LYS A 139 20.80 -7.34 -0.11
C LYS A 139 20.03 -6.04 -0.07
N ILE A 140 18.73 -6.14 0.03
CA ILE A 140 17.87 -4.99 0.24
C ILE A 140 17.73 -4.82 1.74
N GLY A 141 18.32 -3.76 2.27
CA GLY A 141 18.23 -3.46 3.70
C GLY A 141 16.86 -2.94 4.11
N ARG A 142 16.05 -2.51 3.16
CA ARG A 142 14.76 -1.88 3.38
C ARG A 142 13.84 -2.14 2.21
N ALA A 143 12.54 -2.20 2.48
CA ALA A 143 11.55 -2.47 1.43
C ALA A 143 11.36 -1.30 0.45
N HIS A 144 11.88 -0.13 0.74
CA HIS A 144 11.65 1.08 -0.04
C HIS A 144 12.72 1.36 -1.09
N VAL A 145 13.38 0.38 -1.61
CA VAL A 145 14.47 0.54 -2.57
C VAL A 145 14.01 0.87 -3.99
N TRP A 146 12.83 1.33 -4.06
CA TRP A 146 12.27 1.80 -5.32
C TRP A 146 13.01 3.06 -5.79
#